data_8dac404d16c1a9a91fcd79092bdb93e7
#
_entry.id   8dac404d16c1a9a91fcd79092bdb93e7
#
_cell.length_a   1.000
_cell.length_b   1.000
_cell.length_c   1.000
_cell.angle_alpha   90.00
_cell.angle_beta   90.00
_cell.angle_gamma   90.00
#
_symmetry.space_group_name_H-M   'P 1'
#
loop_
_entity.id
_entity.type
_entity.pdbx_description
1 polymer ?
#
loop_
_entity_poly.entity_id
_entity_poly.type
_entity_poly.pdbx_seq_one_letter_code
_entity_poly.pdbx_strand_id
1 'polypeptide(L)'
;YEINMQSVMLLRSYLLENDLSFSRSLQYAPDYDLFMQIASTEKVGVLHEIIGWIRIHRGALTLKLLHCVRDELKSTIDRLTLRNPSIKVQYRGELKSAYAKFEFYHARYLISQGDNSAARATIKPVIKTRWEYFLLYLLLLLPLPRSIFMRLIFKR
;
A
#
# COMPACT_ATOMS: atom_id res chain seq x y z
N TYR A 1 0.87 1.60 4.17
CA TYR A 1 -0.32 2.41 4.34
C TYR A 1 -0.91 2.11 5.71
N GLU A 2 -0.96 3.12 6.56
CA GLU A 2 -1.26 2.96 7.99
C GLU A 2 -2.50 3.77 8.42
N ILE A 3 -2.99 4.64 7.54
CA ILE A 3 -4.21 5.42 7.78
C ILE A 3 -5.42 4.60 7.37
N ASN A 4 -6.29 4.30 8.32
CA ASN A 4 -7.54 3.61 8.05
C ASN A 4 -8.67 4.64 7.90
N MET A 5 -9.53 4.44 6.91
CA MET A 5 -10.68 5.31 6.66
C MET A 5 -11.57 5.50 7.91
N GLN A 6 -11.67 4.48 8.75
CA GLN A 6 -12.45 4.51 10.01
C GLN A 6 -11.88 5.45 11.08
N SER A 7 -10.62 5.88 10.93
CA SER A 7 -9.90 6.73 11.89
C SER A 7 -9.56 8.10 11.33
N VAL A 8 -10.25 8.54 10.28
CA VAL A 8 -9.98 9.83 9.63
C VAL A 8 -11.20 10.74 9.76
N MET A 9 -10.94 11.98 10.13
CA MET A 9 -11.90 13.09 10.05
C MET A 9 -11.42 14.07 8.99
N LEU A 10 -12.33 14.47 8.10
CA LEU A 10 -12.06 15.42 7.03
C LEU A 10 -12.97 16.63 7.16
N LEU A 11 -12.42 17.81 6.93
CA LEU A 11 -13.21 19.04 6.88
C LEU A 11 -14.00 19.06 5.56
N ARG A 12 -15.32 18.98 5.67
CA ARG A 12 -16.22 18.91 4.51
C ARG A 12 -16.11 20.14 3.60
N SER A 13 -16.01 21.34 4.17
CA SER A 13 -15.86 22.57 3.40
C SER A 13 -14.61 22.51 2.51
N TYR A 14 -13.48 22.04 3.04
CA TYR A 14 -12.25 21.87 2.29
C TYR A 14 -12.39 20.91 1.08
N LEU A 15 -13.10 19.80 1.27
CA LEU A 15 -13.38 18.86 0.18
C LEU A 15 -14.20 19.53 -0.94
N LEU A 16 -15.22 20.29 -0.58
CA LEU A 16 -16.09 20.97 -1.54
C LEU A 16 -15.36 22.12 -2.28
N GLU A 17 -14.59 22.93 -1.56
CA GLU A 17 -13.86 24.06 -2.10
C GLU A 17 -12.75 23.63 -3.07
N ASN A 18 -12.18 22.44 -2.88
CA ASN A 18 -11.09 21.90 -3.70
C ASN A 18 -11.55 20.80 -4.68
N ASP A 19 -12.85 20.56 -4.80
CA ASP A 19 -13.44 19.50 -5.64
C ASP A 19 -12.81 18.11 -5.41
N LEU A 20 -12.56 17.78 -4.12
CA LEU A 20 -11.94 16.54 -3.72
C LEU A 20 -13.00 15.48 -3.38
N SER A 21 -12.85 14.30 -3.98
CA SER A 21 -13.74 13.17 -3.74
C SER A 21 -12.99 11.83 -3.92
N PHE A 22 -13.61 10.75 -3.48
CA PHE A 22 -13.08 9.42 -3.73
C PHE A 22 -13.08 9.11 -5.23
N SER A 23 -11.92 8.67 -5.73
CA SER A 23 -11.79 8.28 -7.14
C SER A 23 -12.65 7.06 -7.46
N ARG A 24 -13.54 7.19 -8.45
CA ARG A 24 -14.37 6.09 -8.95
C ARG A 24 -13.61 5.08 -9.81
N SER A 25 -12.41 5.43 -10.28
CA SER A 25 -11.54 4.57 -11.07
C SER A 25 -10.68 3.61 -10.25
N LEU A 26 -10.57 3.86 -8.94
CA LEU A 26 -9.80 3.02 -8.02
C LEU A 26 -10.72 2.07 -7.26
N GLN A 27 -10.32 0.81 -7.16
CA GLN A 27 -11.09 -0.23 -6.50
C GLN A 27 -10.54 -0.57 -5.10
N TYR A 28 -9.21 -0.56 -4.97
CA TYR A 28 -8.51 -0.97 -3.76
C TYR A 28 -8.27 0.19 -2.80
N ALA A 29 -7.81 1.33 -3.29
CA ALA A 29 -7.27 2.41 -2.48
C ALA A 29 -7.79 3.82 -2.83
N PRO A 30 -9.12 4.03 -3.02
CA PRO A 30 -9.66 5.37 -3.25
C PRO A 30 -9.46 6.29 -2.05
N ASP A 31 -9.46 5.75 -0.83
CA ASP A 31 -9.17 6.45 0.43
C ASP A 31 -7.72 6.91 0.50
N TYR A 32 -6.78 6.04 0.15
CA TYR A 32 -5.35 6.40 0.07
C TYR A 32 -5.11 7.55 -0.92
N ASP A 33 -5.76 7.50 -2.09
CA ASP A 33 -5.64 8.54 -3.10
C ASP A 33 -6.13 9.89 -2.58
N LEU A 34 -7.31 9.93 -1.97
CA LEU A 34 -7.88 11.16 -1.39
C LEU A 34 -6.99 11.71 -0.26
N PHE A 35 -6.56 10.85 0.67
CA PHE A 35 -5.73 11.28 1.81
C PHE A 35 -4.36 11.79 1.36
N MET A 36 -3.77 11.18 0.36
CA MET A 36 -2.50 11.64 -0.18
C MET A 36 -2.63 12.99 -0.91
N GLN A 37 -3.75 13.23 -1.60
CA GLN A 37 -4.03 14.55 -2.20
C GLN A 37 -4.11 15.62 -1.10
N ILE A 38 -4.88 15.38 -0.04
CA ILE A 38 -5.03 16.34 1.08
C ILE A 38 -3.68 16.54 1.79
N ALA A 39 -2.98 15.47 2.15
CA ALA A 39 -1.71 15.56 2.87
C ALA A 39 -0.57 16.20 2.05
N SER A 40 -0.71 16.29 0.72
CA SER A 40 0.27 16.97 -0.13
C SER A 40 0.15 18.51 -0.11
N THR A 41 -0.96 19.03 0.40
CA THR A 41 -1.28 20.49 0.41
C THR A 41 -1.58 21.00 1.80
N GLU A 42 -2.07 20.14 2.71
CA GLU A 42 -2.56 20.53 4.02
C GLU A 42 -1.81 19.86 5.17
N LYS A 43 -1.90 20.48 6.34
CA LYS A 43 -1.39 19.90 7.58
C LYS A 43 -2.33 18.82 8.09
N VAL A 44 -1.77 17.67 8.46
CA VAL A 44 -2.50 16.55 9.05
C VAL A 44 -2.22 16.49 10.55
N GLY A 45 -3.27 16.55 11.35
CA GLY A 45 -3.19 16.31 12.79
C GLY A 45 -3.29 14.81 13.11
N VAL A 46 -2.62 14.37 14.16
CA VAL A 46 -2.65 12.97 14.61
C VAL A 46 -3.15 12.91 16.05
N LEU A 47 -4.17 12.08 16.31
CA LEU A 47 -4.60 11.72 17.66
C LEU A 47 -3.96 10.39 18.04
N HIS A 48 -3.27 10.35 19.19
CA HIS A 48 -2.63 9.15 19.71
C HIS A 48 -3.56 8.37 20.66
N GLU A 49 -4.78 8.13 20.22
CA GLU A 49 -5.81 7.42 20.99
C GLU A 49 -6.39 6.26 20.17
N ILE A 50 -6.88 5.24 20.86
CA ILE A 50 -7.59 4.13 20.24
C ILE A 50 -9.03 4.56 19.98
N ILE A 51 -9.35 4.90 18.73
CA ILE A 51 -10.66 5.41 18.32
C ILE A 51 -11.53 4.37 17.62
N GLY A 52 -11.01 3.16 17.36
CA GLY A 52 -11.78 2.12 16.69
C GLY A 52 -11.10 0.76 16.62
N TRP A 53 -11.87 -0.24 16.22
CA TRP A 53 -11.44 -1.62 16.06
C TRP A 53 -11.67 -2.09 14.63
N ILE A 54 -10.71 -2.80 14.07
CA ILE A 54 -10.80 -3.38 12.71
C ILE A 54 -11.04 -4.88 12.82
N ARG A 55 -12.13 -5.35 12.22
CA ARG A 55 -12.40 -6.78 12.11
C ARG A 55 -11.60 -7.38 10.95
N ILE A 56 -10.69 -8.28 11.27
CA ILE A 56 -9.93 -9.03 10.26
C ILE A 56 -10.67 -10.35 9.98
N HIS A 57 -11.01 -10.59 8.71
CA HIS A 57 -11.67 -11.83 8.28
C HIS A 57 -11.28 -12.20 6.84
N ARG A 58 -11.43 -13.48 6.48
CA ARG A 58 -11.02 -14.01 5.16
C ARG A 58 -11.77 -13.40 3.97
N GLY A 59 -12.96 -12.88 4.17
CA GLY A 59 -13.78 -12.22 3.15
C GLY A 59 -13.48 -10.72 2.98
N ALA A 60 -12.45 -10.18 3.63
CA ALA A 60 -12.09 -8.76 3.53
C ALA A 60 -11.81 -8.37 2.08
N LEU A 61 -12.38 -7.23 1.66
CA LEU A 61 -12.21 -6.69 0.31
C LEU A 61 -10.73 -6.49 -0.03
N THR A 62 -9.94 -6.05 0.92
CA THR A 62 -8.48 -5.89 0.81
C THR A 62 -7.76 -7.15 0.31
N LEU A 63 -8.21 -8.35 0.73
CA LEU A 63 -7.63 -9.61 0.25
C LEU A 63 -8.06 -9.96 -1.17
N LYS A 64 -9.29 -9.62 -1.53
CA LYS A 64 -9.84 -9.89 -2.88
C LYS A 64 -9.21 -9.00 -3.95
N LEU A 65 -8.88 -7.76 -3.60
CA LEU A 65 -8.35 -6.74 -4.50
C LEU A 65 -6.82 -6.61 -4.46
N LEU A 66 -6.09 -7.58 -3.90
CA LEU A 66 -4.62 -7.55 -3.84
C LEU A 66 -3.95 -7.38 -5.23
N HIS A 67 -4.61 -7.81 -6.31
CA HIS A 67 -4.11 -7.65 -7.67
C HIS A 67 -4.02 -6.17 -8.10
N CYS A 68 -4.90 -5.30 -7.60
CA CYS A 68 -4.92 -3.87 -7.94
C CYS A 68 -3.93 -3.03 -7.11
N VAL A 69 -3.50 -3.54 -5.95
CA VAL A 69 -2.76 -2.78 -4.92
C VAL A 69 -1.58 -2.01 -5.48
N ARG A 70 -0.66 -2.72 -6.18
CA ARG A 70 0.57 -2.10 -6.67
C ARG A 70 0.27 -0.95 -7.61
N ASP A 71 -0.58 -1.20 -8.59
CA ASP A 71 -0.79 -0.28 -9.70
C ASP A 71 -1.60 0.95 -9.27
N GLU A 72 -2.58 0.77 -8.38
CA GLU A 72 -3.36 1.89 -7.84
C GLU A 72 -2.53 2.78 -6.92
N LEU A 73 -1.79 2.20 -5.94
CA LEU A 73 -0.95 2.97 -5.04
C LEU A 73 0.17 3.70 -5.79
N LYS A 74 0.80 3.01 -6.77
CA LYS A 74 1.82 3.61 -7.63
C LYS A 74 1.24 4.76 -8.44
N SER A 75 0.09 4.56 -9.10
CA SER A 75 -0.59 5.59 -9.88
C SER A 75 -0.89 6.85 -9.06
N THR A 76 -1.32 6.70 -7.80
CA THR A 76 -1.54 7.84 -6.89
C THR A 76 -0.25 8.63 -6.67
N ILE A 77 0.85 7.97 -6.30
CA ILE A 77 2.14 8.63 -6.07
C ILE A 77 2.66 9.27 -7.36
N ASP A 78 2.56 8.57 -8.49
CA ASP A 78 3.01 9.10 -9.79
C ASP A 78 2.25 10.38 -10.18
N ARG A 79 0.91 10.43 -9.98
CA ARG A 79 0.11 11.63 -10.21
C ARG A 79 0.51 12.79 -9.29
N LEU A 80 0.70 12.52 -7.98
CA LEU A 80 1.11 13.55 -7.03
C LEU A 80 2.48 14.13 -7.37
N THR A 81 3.44 13.28 -7.70
CA THR A 81 4.81 13.70 -8.04
C THR A 81 4.90 14.35 -9.43
N LEU A 82 3.94 14.09 -10.31
CA LEU A 82 3.81 14.81 -11.58
C LEU A 82 3.26 16.23 -11.37
N ARG A 83 2.25 16.37 -10.50
CA ARG A 83 1.67 17.68 -10.14
C ARG A 83 2.64 18.55 -9.33
N ASN A 84 3.40 17.93 -8.43
CA ASN A 84 4.38 18.61 -7.59
C ASN A 84 5.72 17.85 -7.61
N PRO A 85 6.64 18.17 -8.54
CA PRO A 85 7.94 17.52 -8.66
C PRO A 85 8.84 17.66 -7.42
N SER A 86 8.63 18.69 -6.57
CA SER A 86 9.41 18.89 -5.35
C SER A 86 9.26 17.73 -4.36
N ILE A 87 8.12 17.03 -4.38
CA ILE A 87 7.87 15.83 -3.59
C ILE A 87 8.94 14.75 -3.84
N LYS A 88 9.39 14.59 -5.09
CA LYS A 88 10.43 13.60 -5.43
C LYS A 88 11.78 13.90 -4.76
N VAL A 89 12.08 15.17 -4.56
CA VAL A 89 13.34 15.60 -3.94
C VAL A 89 13.20 15.53 -2.42
N GLN A 90 12.15 16.15 -1.90
CA GLN A 90 11.91 16.28 -0.45
C GLN A 90 11.67 14.93 0.25
N TYR A 91 10.92 14.01 -0.39
CA TYR A 91 10.51 12.73 0.19
C TYR A 91 11.13 11.53 -0.55
N ARG A 92 12.36 11.68 -1.06
CA ARG A 92 13.04 10.64 -1.85
C ARG A 92 13.14 9.29 -1.11
N GLY A 93 13.44 9.32 0.18
CA GLY A 93 13.59 8.11 1.02
C GLY A 93 12.24 7.41 1.25
N GLU A 94 11.23 8.22 1.59
CA GLU A 94 9.86 7.77 1.83
C GLU A 94 9.23 7.20 0.57
N LEU A 95 9.42 7.84 -0.56
CA LEU A 95 8.97 7.35 -1.87
C LEU A 95 9.62 6.01 -2.21
N LYS A 96 10.94 5.88 -2.02
CA LYS A 96 11.64 4.60 -2.22
C LYS A 96 11.04 3.49 -1.34
N SER A 97 10.75 3.81 -0.09
CA SER A 97 10.13 2.87 0.85
C SER A 97 8.68 2.54 0.46
N ALA A 98 7.92 3.52 -0.03
CA ALA A 98 6.55 3.32 -0.50
C ALA A 98 6.52 2.40 -1.73
N TYR A 99 7.32 2.67 -2.75
CA TYR A 99 7.41 1.81 -3.94
C TYR A 99 7.86 0.38 -3.59
N ALA A 100 8.83 0.23 -2.68
CA ALA A 100 9.25 -1.10 -2.21
C ALA A 100 8.09 -1.85 -1.51
N LYS A 101 7.26 -1.14 -0.74
CA LYS A 101 6.06 -1.71 -0.09
C LYS A 101 5.01 -2.14 -1.13
N PHE A 102 4.86 -1.41 -2.22
CA PHE A 102 3.94 -1.78 -3.32
C PHE A 102 4.39 -3.07 -4.01
N GLU A 103 5.70 -3.21 -4.29
CA GLU A 103 6.25 -4.44 -4.84
C GLU A 103 6.09 -5.62 -3.86
N PHE A 104 6.24 -5.40 -2.56
CA PHE A 104 5.98 -6.43 -1.55
C PHE A 104 4.50 -6.89 -1.55
N TYR A 105 3.53 -5.98 -1.67
CA TYR A 105 2.13 -6.37 -1.79
C TYR A 105 1.84 -7.14 -3.07
N HIS A 106 2.46 -6.76 -4.18
CA HIS A 106 2.34 -7.48 -5.44
C HIS A 106 2.95 -8.87 -5.37
N ALA A 107 4.13 -9.02 -4.74
CA ALA A 107 4.73 -10.33 -4.50
C ALA A 107 3.82 -11.23 -3.66
N ARG A 108 3.16 -10.69 -2.61
CA ARG A 108 2.16 -11.43 -1.83
C ARG A 108 0.99 -11.91 -2.68
N TYR A 109 0.49 -11.07 -3.58
CA TYR A 109 -0.54 -11.48 -4.55
C TYR A 109 -0.05 -12.65 -5.41
N LEU A 110 1.13 -12.54 -6.03
CA LEU A 110 1.71 -13.59 -6.88
C LEU A 110 1.88 -14.92 -6.12
N ILE A 111 2.35 -14.88 -4.87
CA ILE A 111 2.41 -16.06 -4.00
C ILE A 111 1.01 -16.65 -3.79
N SER A 112 0.00 -15.82 -3.61
CA SER A 112 -1.38 -16.29 -3.46
C SER A 112 -1.92 -16.98 -4.71
N GLN A 113 -1.38 -16.65 -5.89
CA GLN A 113 -1.67 -17.33 -7.17
C GLN A 113 -0.79 -18.58 -7.39
N GLY A 114 0.23 -18.80 -6.56
CA GLY A 114 1.18 -19.91 -6.71
C GLY A 114 2.38 -19.59 -7.60
N ASP A 115 2.50 -18.37 -8.09
CA ASP A 115 3.62 -17.94 -8.95
C ASP A 115 4.78 -17.40 -8.10
N ASN A 116 5.53 -18.34 -7.49
CA ASN A 116 6.68 -18.01 -6.66
C ASN A 116 7.85 -17.44 -7.50
N SER A 117 7.91 -17.77 -8.79
CA SER A 117 8.96 -17.27 -9.69
C SER A 117 8.78 -15.79 -9.96
N ALA A 118 7.58 -15.38 -10.35
CA ALA A 118 7.25 -13.97 -10.55
C ALA A 118 7.33 -13.18 -9.23
N ALA A 119 6.88 -13.75 -8.11
CA ALA A 119 7.01 -13.13 -6.80
C ALA A 119 8.46 -12.84 -6.43
N ARG A 120 9.36 -13.78 -6.69
CA ARG A 120 10.81 -13.62 -6.47
C ARG A 120 11.41 -12.54 -7.38
N ALA A 121 11.04 -12.52 -8.65
CA ALA A 121 11.48 -11.47 -9.58
C ALA A 121 11.01 -10.08 -9.13
N THR A 122 9.78 -9.98 -8.66
CA THR A 122 9.17 -8.73 -8.15
C THR A 122 9.87 -8.20 -6.91
N ILE A 123 10.17 -9.06 -5.91
CA ILE A 123 10.76 -8.60 -4.65
C ILE A 123 12.27 -8.34 -4.74
N LYS A 124 12.97 -8.97 -5.67
CA LYS A 124 14.44 -8.90 -5.82
C LYS A 124 15.01 -7.47 -5.87
N PRO A 125 14.44 -6.51 -6.62
CA PRO A 125 14.97 -5.15 -6.69
C PRO A 125 14.90 -4.38 -5.36
N VAL A 126 14.00 -4.78 -4.46
CA VAL A 126 13.67 -4.03 -3.22
C VAL A 126 14.16 -4.71 -1.93
N ILE A 127 14.87 -5.84 -2.03
CA ILE A 127 15.35 -6.62 -0.86
C ILE A 127 16.21 -5.82 0.13
N LYS A 128 16.93 -4.79 -0.36
CA LYS A 128 17.78 -3.93 0.46
C LYS A 128 17.02 -2.85 1.21
N THR A 129 15.74 -2.67 0.95
CA THR A 129 14.94 -1.61 1.57
C THR A 129 14.51 -1.99 2.98
N ARG A 130 14.17 -3.26 3.21
CA ARG A 130 13.77 -3.79 4.52
C ARG A 130 14.21 -5.24 4.65
N TRP A 131 14.58 -5.63 5.87
CA TRP A 131 15.03 -7.00 6.15
C TRP A 131 13.94 -8.06 5.90
N GLU A 132 12.64 -7.70 6.10
CA GLU A 132 11.50 -8.59 5.84
C GLU A 132 11.39 -8.96 4.35
N TYR A 133 11.77 -8.05 3.45
CA TYR A 133 11.77 -8.31 1.99
C TYR A 133 12.91 -9.24 1.60
N PHE A 134 14.06 -9.09 2.23
CA PHE A 134 15.18 -10.03 2.07
C PHE A 134 14.80 -11.43 2.57
N LEU A 135 14.18 -11.53 3.76
CA LEU A 135 13.71 -12.79 4.30
C LEU A 135 12.69 -13.47 3.37
N LEU A 136 11.72 -12.71 2.87
CA LEU A 136 10.74 -13.21 1.90
C LEU A 136 11.45 -13.74 0.64
N TYR A 137 12.43 -13.00 0.11
CA TYR A 137 13.21 -13.44 -1.04
C TYR A 137 13.92 -14.76 -0.78
N LEU A 138 14.56 -14.95 0.37
CA LEU A 138 15.20 -16.20 0.76
C LEU A 138 14.20 -17.36 0.87
N LEU A 139 13.06 -17.12 1.49
CA LEU A 139 11.99 -18.12 1.58
C LEU A 139 11.50 -18.57 0.19
N LEU A 140 11.42 -17.65 -0.77
CA LEU A 140 11.03 -17.94 -2.15
C LEU A 140 12.07 -18.72 -2.95
N LEU A 141 13.30 -18.88 -2.44
CA LEU A 141 14.31 -19.78 -3.02
C LEU A 141 14.10 -21.24 -2.60
N LEU A 142 13.39 -21.47 -1.50
CA LEU A 142 13.13 -22.80 -0.97
C LEU A 142 11.94 -23.44 -1.70
N PRO A 143 11.98 -24.74 -1.99
CA PRO A 143 10.87 -25.48 -2.60
C PRO A 143 9.75 -25.76 -1.58
N LEU A 144 9.24 -24.72 -0.94
CA LEU A 144 8.20 -24.84 0.08
C LEU A 144 6.81 -24.94 -0.55
N PRO A 145 5.91 -25.77 -0.02
CA PRO A 145 4.54 -25.86 -0.49
C PRO A 145 3.78 -24.56 -0.21
N ARG A 146 2.83 -24.21 -1.11
CA ARG A 146 2.01 -22.99 -1.04
C ARG A 146 1.35 -22.79 0.34
N SER A 147 0.92 -23.85 0.99
CA SER A 147 0.28 -23.79 2.30
C SER A 147 1.17 -23.18 3.39
N ILE A 148 2.48 -23.43 3.33
CA ILE A 148 3.44 -22.84 4.25
C ILE A 148 3.60 -21.34 3.98
N PHE A 149 3.75 -20.95 2.72
CA PHE A 149 3.81 -19.53 2.33
C PHE A 149 2.57 -18.77 2.79
N MET A 150 1.39 -19.32 2.56
CA MET A 150 0.13 -18.68 2.98
C MET A 150 0.06 -18.50 4.49
N ARG A 151 0.55 -19.45 5.29
CA ARG A 151 0.61 -19.32 6.74
C ARG A 151 1.60 -18.25 7.21
N LEU A 152 2.78 -18.17 6.59
CA LEU A 152 3.84 -17.24 7.01
C LEU A 152 3.52 -15.80 6.61
N ILE A 153 2.98 -15.59 5.41
CA ILE A 153 2.81 -14.27 4.82
C ILE A 153 1.47 -13.62 5.19
N PHE A 154 0.43 -14.44 5.40
CA PHE A 154 -0.92 -13.95 5.71
C PHE A 154 -1.33 -14.19 7.17
N LYS A 155 -0.43 -14.71 8.01
CA LYS A 155 -0.66 -14.83 9.45
C LYS A 155 -0.52 -13.42 10.07
N ARG A 156 -1.63 -12.83 10.43
CA ARG A 156 -1.75 -11.76 11.42
C ARG A 156 -2.50 -12.29 12.62
#